data_65bdd353dd963404a047eaddc4ec425c
#
_entry.id   65bdd353dd963404a047eaddc4ec425c
#
_cell.length_a   1.000
_cell.length_b   1.000
_cell.length_c   1.000
_cell.angle_alpha   90.00
_cell.angle_beta   90.00
_cell.angle_gamma   90.00
#
_symmetry.space_group_name_H-M   'P 1'
#
loop_
_entity.id
_entity.type
_entity.pdbx_description
1 polymer ?
#
loop_
_entity_poly.entity_id
_entity_poly.type
_entity_poly.pdbx_seq_one_letter_code
_entity_poly.pdbx_strand_id
1 'polypeptide(L)'
;MALVSIYTVGRLNHPYYHPISREFYQVGNEVFSQATKSGLIEAFSTEGVSFPEETVKGNGSPILTLTVWRSLQSLYRFTYSGQHIQALRDKSKWIEQYPEKHLSYVVWWTEKVEDVSWEEAFKRYNYYIQHGPSHFAFDFKHTFDEKGERFLIK
;
A
#
# COMPACT_ATOMS: atom_id res chain seq x y z
N MET A 1 9.90 7.70 18.60
CA MET A 1 10.37 6.63 17.73
C MET A 1 9.59 6.69 16.43
N ALA A 2 10.28 6.74 15.31
CA ALA A 2 9.59 6.90 14.03
C ALA A 2 8.98 5.58 13.56
N LEU A 3 7.73 5.68 13.14
CA LEU A 3 6.98 4.62 12.49
C LEU A 3 6.92 4.90 11.00
N VAL A 4 6.45 3.94 10.23
CA VAL A 4 6.32 4.08 8.80
C VAL A 4 4.88 3.73 8.39
N SER A 5 4.33 4.49 7.46
CA SER A 5 3.01 4.24 6.89
C SER A 5 3.14 3.90 5.42
N ILE A 6 2.25 3.06 4.93
CA ILE A 6 2.13 2.77 3.51
C ILE A 6 0.65 2.82 3.10
N TYR A 7 0.40 3.50 2.00
CA TYR A 7 -0.90 3.53 1.33
C TYR A 7 -0.74 2.80 0.00
N THR A 8 -1.62 1.82 -0.24
CA THR A 8 -1.67 1.11 -1.51
C THR A 8 -3.02 1.35 -2.18
N VAL A 9 -3.01 1.41 -3.50
CA VAL A 9 -4.20 1.69 -4.29
C VAL A 9 -4.21 0.85 -5.55
N GLY A 10 -5.37 0.30 -5.88
CA GLY A 10 -5.54 -0.49 -7.08
C GLY A 10 -7.00 -0.76 -7.35
N ARG A 11 -7.26 -1.53 -8.40
CA ARG A 11 -8.59 -1.99 -8.75
C ARG A 11 -8.49 -3.44 -9.22
N LEU A 12 -9.41 -4.26 -8.74
CA LEU A 12 -9.50 -5.65 -9.19
C LEU A 12 -9.99 -5.69 -10.65
N ASN A 13 -9.64 -6.77 -11.35
CA ASN A 13 -10.13 -7.00 -12.72
C ASN A 13 -11.63 -7.27 -12.75
N HIS A 14 -12.20 -7.72 -11.63
CA HIS A 14 -13.59 -8.13 -11.51
C HIS A 14 -14.24 -7.56 -10.24
N PRO A 15 -15.59 -7.52 -10.17
CA PRO A 15 -16.28 -7.15 -8.93
C PRO A 15 -15.92 -8.09 -7.78
N TYR A 16 -16.11 -7.62 -6.55
CA TYR A 16 -15.70 -8.34 -5.34
C TYR A 16 -16.32 -9.75 -5.23
N TYR A 17 -17.50 -9.97 -5.76
CA TYR A 17 -18.20 -11.27 -5.69
C TYR A 17 -17.74 -12.27 -6.74
N HIS A 18 -16.92 -11.87 -7.71
CA HIS A 18 -16.39 -12.76 -8.75
C HIS A 18 -15.47 -13.81 -8.14
N PRO A 19 -15.47 -15.07 -8.61
CA PRO A 19 -14.59 -16.12 -8.06
C PRO A 19 -13.11 -15.74 -8.04
N ILE A 20 -12.62 -15.05 -9.05
CA ILE A 20 -11.22 -14.59 -9.10
C ILE A 20 -10.95 -13.56 -8.00
N SER A 21 -11.88 -12.64 -7.76
CA SER A 21 -11.76 -11.66 -6.68
C SER A 21 -11.80 -12.33 -5.31
N ARG A 22 -12.63 -13.36 -5.14
CA ARG A 22 -12.67 -14.14 -3.89
C ARG A 22 -11.33 -14.79 -3.57
N GLU A 23 -10.65 -15.32 -4.59
CA GLU A 23 -9.31 -15.86 -4.45
C GLU A 23 -8.35 -14.78 -3.94
N PHE A 24 -8.43 -13.58 -4.49
CA PHE A 24 -7.62 -12.44 -4.04
C PHE A 24 -7.83 -12.14 -2.54
N TYR A 25 -9.09 -12.07 -2.09
CA TYR A 25 -9.38 -11.80 -0.68
C TYR A 25 -8.91 -12.92 0.24
N GLN A 26 -8.98 -14.16 -0.22
CA GLN A 26 -8.49 -15.30 0.54
C GLN A 26 -6.97 -15.24 0.71
N VAL A 27 -6.24 -14.92 -0.36
CA VAL A 27 -4.80 -14.68 -0.31
C VAL A 27 -4.50 -13.47 0.58
N GLY A 28 -5.31 -12.43 0.51
CA GLY A 28 -5.20 -11.24 1.35
C GLY A 28 -5.27 -11.56 2.84
N ASN A 29 -6.12 -12.50 3.24
CA ASN A 29 -6.21 -12.92 4.63
C ASN A 29 -4.93 -13.62 5.10
N GLU A 30 -4.32 -14.44 4.24
CA GLU A 30 -3.04 -15.09 4.53
C GLU A 30 -1.91 -14.07 4.63
N VAL A 31 -1.89 -13.10 3.72
CA VAL A 31 -0.93 -12.00 3.72
C VAL A 31 -1.08 -11.16 5.00
N PHE A 32 -2.30 -10.86 5.41
CA PHE A 32 -2.56 -10.12 6.64
C PHE A 32 -2.04 -10.87 7.87
N SER A 33 -2.24 -12.19 7.91
CA SER A 33 -1.70 -13.03 8.98
C SER A 33 -0.18 -12.95 9.04
N GLN A 34 0.50 -12.94 7.90
CA GLN A 34 1.95 -12.71 7.83
C GLN A 34 2.31 -11.32 8.36
N ALA A 35 1.54 -10.30 7.98
CA ALA A 35 1.80 -8.91 8.36
C ALA A 35 1.78 -8.73 9.88
N THR A 36 0.81 -9.32 10.57
CA THR A 36 0.68 -9.21 12.03
C THR A 36 1.88 -9.78 12.77
N LYS A 37 2.62 -10.69 12.14
CA LYS A 37 3.83 -11.30 12.70
C LYS A 37 5.11 -10.58 12.26
N SER A 38 5.00 -9.60 11.37
CA SER A 38 6.15 -8.99 10.70
C SER A 38 6.38 -7.52 11.07
N GLY A 39 5.64 -7.00 12.05
CA GLY A 39 5.83 -5.62 12.51
C GLY A 39 4.70 -4.66 12.17
N LEU A 40 3.56 -5.17 11.69
CA LEU A 40 2.35 -4.37 11.49
C LEU A 40 1.85 -3.87 12.85
N ILE A 41 1.57 -2.58 12.94
CA ILE A 41 1.04 -1.94 14.16
C ILE A 41 -0.45 -1.66 14.01
N GLU A 42 -0.88 -1.14 12.88
CA GLU A 42 -2.27 -0.75 12.65
C GLU A 42 -2.65 -0.94 11.17
N ALA A 43 -3.88 -1.39 10.94
CA ALA A 43 -4.48 -1.45 9.62
C ALA A 43 -5.81 -0.70 9.67
N PHE A 44 -5.99 0.27 8.78
CA PHE A 44 -7.17 1.14 8.80
C PHE A 44 -8.29 0.55 7.96
N SER A 45 -9.51 0.61 8.49
CA SER A 45 -10.71 0.22 7.76
C SER A 45 -11.01 1.20 6.63
N THR A 46 -11.56 0.69 5.53
CA THR A 46 -12.07 1.51 4.43
C THR A 46 -13.53 1.92 4.61
N GLU A 47 -14.16 1.52 5.71
CA GLU A 47 -15.54 1.86 5.98
C GLU A 47 -15.73 3.39 6.05
N GLY A 48 -16.66 3.91 5.27
CA GLY A 48 -16.94 5.35 5.22
C GLY A 48 -15.96 6.17 4.41
N VAL A 49 -15.00 5.54 3.75
CA VAL A 49 -13.98 6.23 2.95
C VAL A 49 -14.51 6.50 1.54
N SER A 50 -14.31 7.72 1.05
CA SER A 50 -14.57 8.07 -0.33
C SER A 50 -13.38 7.64 -1.17
N PHE A 51 -13.58 6.65 -2.04
CA PHE A 51 -12.49 6.13 -2.86
C PHE A 51 -12.11 7.11 -3.97
N PRO A 52 -10.82 7.19 -4.32
CA PRO A 52 -10.38 8.03 -5.45
C PRO A 52 -11.14 7.69 -6.74
N GLU A 53 -11.46 8.71 -7.52
CA GLU A 53 -12.29 8.57 -8.71
C GLU A 53 -11.73 7.52 -9.69
N GLU A 54 -10.44 7.50 -9.89
CA GLU A 54 -9.79 6.57 -10.82
C GLU A 54 -9.95 5.11 -10.42
N THR A 55 -10.20 4.82 -9.14
CA THR A 55 -10.37 3.44 -8.65
C THR A 55 -11.79 2.93 -8.80
N VAL A 56 -12.77 3.81 -9.00
CA VAL A 56 -14.18 3.42 -9.12
C VAL A 56 -14.67 3.37 -10.57
N LYS A 57 -13.80 3.69 -11.52
CA LYS A 57 -14.11 3.57 -12.95
C LYS A 57 -13.97 2.11 -13.39
N GLY A 58 -14.93 1.63 -14.17
CA GLY A 58 -14.93 0.26 -14.68
C GLY A 58 -15.73 -0.70 -13.80
N ASN A 59 -15.59 -1.99 -14.05
CA ASN A 59 -16.40 -3.03 -13.41
C ASN A 59 -15.77 -3.68 -12.19
N GLY A 60 -14.46 -3.51 -12.01
CA GLY A 60 -13.73 -4.12 -10.89
C GLY A 60 -13.87 -3.32 -9.61
N SER A 61 -13.82 -4.03 -8.49
CA SER A 61 -13.88 -3.37 -7.17
C SER A 61 -12.56 -2.68 -6.84
N PRO A 62 -12.61 -1.44 -6.31
CA PRO A 62 -11.40 -0.78 -5.85
C PRO A 62 -10.83 -1.46 -4.62
N ILE A 63 -9.50 -1.45 -4.48
CA ILE A 63 -8.80 -1.97 -3.32
C ILE A 63 -7.82 -0.92 -2.82
N LEU A 64 -7.96 -0.56 -1.55
CA LEU A 64 -7.10 0.40 -0.88
C LEU A 64 -6.66 -0.18 0.45
N THR A 65 -5.39 0.00 0.79
CA THR A 65 -4.89 -0.34 2.12
C THR A 65 -4.14 0.84 2.70
N LEU A 66 -4.26 1.02 4.00
CA LEU A 66 -3.49 1.99 4.76
C LEU A 66 -3.06 1.31 6.05
N THR A 67 -1.75 1.16 6.22
CA THR A 67 -1.17 0.43 7.35
C THR A 67 0.00 1.20 7.95
N VAL A 68 0.25 0.95 9.23
CA VAL A 68 1.38 1.53 9.97
C VAL A 68 2.25 0.40 10.47
N TRP A 69 3.57 0.56 10.32
CA TRP A 69 4.56 -0.46 10.61
C TRP A 69 5.61 0.06 11.59
N ARG A 70 6.16 -0.88 12.36
CA ARG A 70 7.17 -0.56 13.38
C ARG A 70 8.42 0.08 12.80
N SER A 71 8.83 -0.33 11.60
CA SER A 71 10.01 0.21 10.93
C SER A 71 9.93 0.02 9.42
N LEU A 72 10.68 0.83 8.69
CA LEU A 72 10.79 0.70 7.24
C LEU A 72 11.37 -0.66 6.86
N GLN A 73 12.34 -1.15 7.61
CA GLN A 73 12.96 -2.45 7.38
C GLN A 73 11.96 -3.60 7.51
N SER A 74 11.11 -3.56 8.55
CA SER A 74 10.06 -4.57 8.75
C SER A 74 9.08 -4.59 7.59
N LEU A 75 8.64 -3.42 7.15
CA LEU A 75 7.74 -3.29 6.01
C LEU A 75 8.38 -3.83 4.72
N TYR A 76 9.63 -3.46 4.46
CA TYR A 76 10.36 -3.90 3.27
C TYR A 76 10.50 -5.43 3.25
N ARG A 77 10.92 -6.01 4.37
CA ARG A 77 11.08 -7.46 4.49
C ARG A 77 9.76 -8.18 4.29
N PHE A 78 8.69 -7.67 4.90
CA PHE A 78 7.36 -8.22 4.70
C PHE A 78 6.95 -8.20 3.22
N THR A 79 7.15 -7.08 2.56
CA THR A 79 6.73 -6.88 1.17
C THR A 79 7.38 -7.91 0.23
N TYR A 80 8.65 -8.25 0.48
CA TYR A 80 9.42 -9.10 -0.42
C TYR A 80 9.71 -10.48 0.16
N SER A 81 8.85 -11.00 1.02
CA SER A 81 9.01 -12.34 1.60
C SER A 81 7.68 -13.06 1.74
N GLY A 82 7.74 -14.38 1.96
CA GLY A 82 6.62 -15.24 2.31
C GLY A 82 5.42 -15.14 1.36
N GLN A 83 4.23 -15.07 1.95
CA GLN A 83 2.98 -15.02 1.20
C GLN A 83 2.84 -13.72 0.38
N HIS A 84 3.38 -12.61 0.89
CA HIS A 84 3.25 -11.32 0.20
C HIS A 84 4.03 -11.30 -1.11
N ILE A 85 5.27 -11.79 -1.13
CA ILE A 85 6.05 -11.83 -2.39
C ILE A 85 5.38 -12.76 -3.42
N GLN A 86 4.78 -13.85 -2.96
CA GLN A 86 4.04 -14.74 -3.86
C GLN A 86 2.82 -14.02 -4.44
N ALA A 87 2.09 -13.27 -3.63
CA ALA A 87 0.95 -12.48 -4.10
C ALA A 87 1.38 -11.42 -5.11
N LEU A 88 2.53 -10.78 -4.91
CA LEU A 88 3.07 -9.82 -5.89
C LEU A 88 3.36 -10.47 -7.24
N ARG A 89 3.90 -11.68 -7.24
CA ARG A 89 4.16 -12.43 -8.48
C ARG A 89 2.89 -12.76 -9.23
N ASP A 90 1.81 -13.03 -8.49
CA ASP A 90 0.53 -13.44 -9.05
C ASP A 90 -0.47 -12.28 -9.25
N LYS A 91 -0.07 -11.06 -8.94
CA LYS A 91 -0.99 -9.91 -8.88
C LYS A 91 -1.76 -9.66 -10.18
N SER A 92 -1.20 -9.97 -11.34
CA SER A 92 -1.85 -9.75 -12.62
C SER A 92 -3.13 -10.58 -12.80
N LYS A 93 -3.31 -11.66 -12.03
CA LYS A 93 -4.55 -12.45 -12.02
C LYS A 93 -5.72 -11.66 -11.47
N TRP A 94 -5.45 -10.75 -10.53
CA TRP A 94 -6.48 -10.09 -9.74
C TRP A 94 -6.58 -8.61 -10.00
N ILE A 95 -5.45 -7.93 -10.19
CA ILE A 95 -5.35 -6.47 -10.21
C ILE A 95 -5.22 -5.96 -11.64
N GLU A 96 -6.02 -4.97 -11.98
CA GLU A 96 -6.00 -4.33 -13.29
C GLU A 96 -4.66 -3.62 -13.51
N GLN A 97 -4.08 -3.84 -14.70
CA GLN A 97 -2.89 -3.12 -15.12
C GLN A 97 -3.33 -1.88 -15.88
N TYR A 98 -2.95 -0.72 -15.38
CA TYR A 98 -3.21 0.54 -16.07
C TYR A 98 -2.25 0.69 -17.26
N PRO A 99 -2.73 1.21 -18.41
CA PRO A 99 -1.85 1.45 -19.57
C PRO A 99 -0.75 2.47 -19.26
N GLU A 100 -0.99 3.36 -18.31
CA GLU A 100 0.00 4.33 -17.84
C GLU A 100 0.66 3.82 -16.57
N LYS A 101 1.90 4.27 -16.34
CA LYS A 101 2.63 3.91 -15.13
C LYS A 101 2.04 4.63 -13.92
N HIS A 102 1.02 4.05 -13.32
CA HIS A 102 0.53 4.53 -12.04
C HIS A 102 1.32 3.89 -10.92
N LEU A 103 1.75 4.70 -10.00
CA LEU A 103 2.32 4.21 -8.77
C LEU A 103 1.20 3.53 -7.98
N SER A 104 1.46 2.32 -7.51
CA SER A 104 0.46 1.55 -6.75
C SER A 104 0.53 1.78 -5.24
N TYR A 105 1.54 2.52 -4.77
CA TYR A 105 1.71 2.77 -3.34
C TYR A 105 2.64 3.94 -3.08
N VAL A 106 2.53 4.52 -1.88
CA VAL A 106 3.50 5.48 -1.33
C VAL A 106 3.77 5.15 0.13
N VAL A 107 4.99 5.46 0.57
CA VAL A 107 5.47 5.25 1.93
C VAL A 107 5.89 6.60 2.51
N TRP A 108 5.68 6.79 3.82
CA TRP A 108 6.17 7.98 4.51
C TRP A 108 6.41 7.69 5.99
N TRP A 109 7.23 8.52 6.61
CA TRP A 109 7.52 8.44 8.03
C TRP A 109 6.46 9.15 8.85
N THR A 110 6.11 8.57 9.99
CA THR A 110 5.18 9.17 10.95
C THR A 110 5.66 8.90 12.37
N GLU A 111 5.34 9.78 13.30
CA GLU A 111 5.76 9.60 14.69
C GLU A 111 4.79 8.74 15.48
N LYS A 112 3.49 8.82 15.17
CA LYS A 112 2.48 8.08 15.90
C LYS A 112 1.30 7.72 14.99
N VAL A 113 0.58 6.67 15.37
CA VAL A 113 -0.56 6.15 14.61
C VAL A 113 -1.64 7.21 14.43
N GLU A 114 -1.87 8.04 15.44
CA GLU A 114 -2.91 9.09 15.43
C GLU A 114 -2.71 10.14 14.36
N ASP A 115 -1.49 10.28 13.84
CA ASP A 115 -1.18 11.22 12.76
C ASP A 115 -1.53 10.66 11.37
N VAL A 116 -1.90 9.39 11.30
CA VAL A 116 -2.19 8.70 10.03
C VAL A 116 -3.69 8.70 9.77
N SER A 117 -4.08 9.07 8.56
CA SER A 117 -5.48 9.06 8.14
C SER A 117 -5.55 8.83 6.63
N TRP A 118 -6.73 8.47 6.15
CA TRP A 118 -6.97 8.35 4.71
C TRP A 118 -6.76 9.68 3.99
N GLU A 119 -7.18 10.77 4.59
CA GLU A 119 -6.97 12.12 4.03
C GLU A 119 -5.48 12.41 3.84
N GLU A 120 -4.68 12.12 4.85
CA GLU A 120 -3.23 12.28 4.78
C GLU A 120 -2.62 11.37 3.71
N ALA A 121 -3.09 10.13 3.61
CA ALA A 121 -2.62 9.18 2.61
C ALA A 121 -2.87 9.69 1.18
N PHE A 122 -4.08 10.17 0.92
CA PHE A 122 -4.44 10.72 -0.40
C PHE A 122 -3.61 11.94 -0.76
N LYS A 123 -3.36 12.81 0.21
CA LYS A 123 -2.53 14.00 0.05
C LYS A 123 -1.09 13.63 -0.33
N ARG A 124 -0.51 12.66 0.36
CA ARG A 124 0.86 12.22 0.09
C ARG A 124 0.96 11.49 -1.25
N TYR A 125 -0.01 10.68 -1.58
CA TYR A 125 -0.06 10.00 -2.88
C TYR A 125 -0.14 11.01 -4.03
N ASN A 126 -1.03 12.01 -3.94
CA ASN A 126 -1.17 13.04 -4.96
C ASN A 126 0.11 13.86 -5.11
N TYR A 127 0.78 14.15 -4.01
CA TYR A 127 2.06 14.84 -4.02
C TYR A 127 3.11 14.04 -4.79
N TYR A 128 3.20 12.73 -4.53
CA TYR A 128 4.13 11.86 -5.27
C TYR A 128 3.84 11.86 -6.77
N ILE A 129 2.57 11.76 -7.13
CA ILE A 129 2.17 11.75 -8.55
C ILE A 129 2.60 13.05 -9.24
N GLN A 130 2.52 14.18 -8.57
CA GLN A 130 2.86 15.49 -9.14
C GLN A 130 4.35 15.80 -9.14
N HIS A 131 5.08 15.35 -8.13
CA HIS A 131 6.46 15.79 -7.87
C HIS A 131 7.49 14.68 -7.87
N GLY A 132 7.08 13.41 -7.92
CA GLY A 132 7.98 12.27 -7.79
C GLY A 132 8.36 11.99 -6.33
N PRO A 133 9.27 11.04 -6.11
CA PRO A 133 9.63 10.62 -4.76
C PRO A 133 10.31 11.73 -3.95
N SER A 134 9.94 11.81 -2.67
CA SER A 134 10.49 12.77 -1.71
C SER A 134 10.38 12.19 -0.29
N HIS A 135 10.94 12.88 0.69
CA HIS A 135 10.75 12.53 2.09
C HIS A 135 9.28 12.51 2.50
N PHE A 136 8.47 13.37 1.88
CA PHE A 136 7.03 13.46 2.15
C PHE A 136 6.25 12.24 1.65
N ALA A 137 6.68 11.64 0.52
CA ALA A 137 6.06 10.44 -0.06
C ALA A 137 7.07 9.77 -0.99
N PHE A 138 7.41 8.52 -0.69
CA PHE A 138 8.44 7.81 -1.45
C PHE A 138 8.04 6.35 -1.72
N ASP A 139 8.89 5.65 -2.45
CA ASP A 139 8.72 4.23 -2.76
C ASP A 139 10.01 3.46 -2.38
N PHE A 140 9.99 2.14 -2.54
CA PHE A 140 11.15 1.31 -2.15
C PHE A 140 12.35 1.44 -3.08
N LYS A 141 12.18 2.00 -4.26
CA LYS A 141 13.31 2.29 -5.16
C LYS A 141 13.98 3.63 -4.84
N HIS A 142 13.26 4.50 -4.13
CA HIS A 142 13.69 5.86 -3.81
C HIS A 142 13.39 6.13 -2.34
N THR A 143 14.12 5.45 -1.45
CA THR A 143 13.88 5.53 -0.02
C THR A 143 14.57 6.73 0.62
N PHE A 144 13.93 7.27 1.64
CA PHE A 144 14.44 8.37 2.45
C PHE A 144 14.41 7.93 3.91
N ASP A 145 15.44 8.30 4.68
CA ASP A 145 15.46 8.01 6.11
C ASP A 145 14.60 9.02 6.89
N GLU A 146 14.53 8.87 8.20
CA GLU A 146 13.73 9.72 9.07
C GLU A 146 14.10 11.20 8.96
N LYS A 147 15.35 11.50 8.60
CA LYS A 147 15.88 12.86 8.49
C LYS A 147 15.70 13.45 7.09
N GLY A 148 15.19 12.66 6.14
CA GLY A 148 15.00 13.08 4.78
C GLY A 148 16.19 12.85 3.85
N GLU A 149 17.15 12.04 4.25
CA GLU A 149 18.29 11.69 3.42
C GLU A 149 18.03 10.43 2.60
N ARG A 150 18.47 10.42 1.35
CA ARG A 150 18.35 9.27 0.47
C ARG A 150 19.24 8.12 0.92
N PHE A 151 18.72 6.89 0.82
CA PHE A 151 19.51 5.69 1.05
C PHE A 151 18.91 4.52 0.27
N LEU A 152 19.69 3.43 0.12
CA LEU A 152 19.20 2.20 -0.50
C LEU A 152 18.82 1.20 0.59
N ILE A 153 17.55 0.82 0.62
CA ILE A 153 17.08 -0.21 1.53
C ILE A 153 17.45 -1.60 0.99
N LYS A 154 17.84 -2.47 1.90
CA LYS A 154 18.22 -3.85 1.57
C LYS A 154 17.49 -4.86 2.43
#